data_2f26fca93de3dde2d87aa44668efd5f4
#
_entry.id   2f26fca93de3dde2d87aa44668efd5f4
#
_cell.length_a   1.000
_cell.length_b   1.000
_cell.length_c   1.000
_cell.angle_alpha   90.00
_cell.angle_beta   90.00
_cell.angle_gamma   90.00
#
_symmetry.space_group_name_H-M   'P 1'
#
loop_
_entity.id
_entity.type
_entity.pdbx_description
1 polymer ?
#
loop_
_entity_poly.entity_id
_entity_poly.type
_entity_poly.pdbx_seq_one_letter_code
_entity_poly.pdbx_strand_id
1 'polypeptide(L)'
;MSTSANIRHLRATKGMTQEQLAMLVGVSRQAIAKWEAGGTYPETEKLIRLSQIFECSLDDIVTGDLTSRPIEAAAPAPGAPQDICGYDQVMRNFALRLACGVAIILLAIGIGLLLEGFAGPIVAEGVICLAFVLAGVAAGVAVIVPACIRRQAFNREHPFVEDFYTADDRASVGKLLGWGIGGGVALILAGVLLCELLESWKNFVGTGTLLVCIGLGVWLFIYAAVMHGRINVEEYNLEIAESMSYQAIDEVIDPVLREQMRLHKRRNALSGTLCSICILVATIVGLILLFSDNEYFWLSWAIGGISCGIVAAVVELAIRE
;
A
#
# COMPACT_ATOMS: atom_id res chain seq x y z
N MET A 1 35.62 -3.94 28.73
CA MET A 1 34.84 -2.78 28.30
C MET A 1 33.37 -3.03 28.57
N SER A 2 32.48 -2.02 28.48
CA SER A 2 31.08 -2.20 28.91
C SER A 2 30.20 -2.57 27.72
N THR A 3 29.18 -3.40 27.94
CA THR A 3 28.10 -3.75 26.96
C THR A 3 27.54 -2.51 26.29
N SER A 4 27.44 -1.39 27.02
CA SER A 4 26.96 -0.10 26.46
C SER A 4 27.84 0.45 25.36
N ALA A 5 29.17 0.35 25.50
CA ALA A 5 30.12 0.77 24.48
C ALA A 5 30.04 -0.13 23.24
N ASN A 6 29.87 -1.44 23.44
CA ASN A 6 29.73 -2.40 22.35
C ASN A 6 28.45 -2.20 21.55
N ILE A 7 27.31 -2.01 22.23
CA ILE A 7 26.03 -1.73 21.54
C ILE A 7 26.13 -0.45 20.72
N ARG A 8 26.67 0.62 21.30
CA ARG A 8 26.87 1.89 20.59
C ARG A 8 27.81 1.74 19.39
N HIS A 9 28.90 1.00 19.55
CA HIS A 9 29.87 0.75 18.49
C HIS A 9 29.25 -0.05 17.34
N LEU A 10 28.59 -1.18 17.67
CA LEU A 10 27.93 -2.02 16.66
C LEU A 10 26.84 -1.28 15.89
N ARG A 11 26.02 -0.49 16.59
CA ARG A 11 25.03 0.36 15.93
C ARG A 11 25.68 1.37 14.98
N ALA A 12 26.74 2.05 15.44
CA ALA A 12 27.48 3.02 14.64
C ALA A 12 28.14 2.36 13.42
N THR A 13 28.69 1.16 13.59
CA THR A 13 29.32 0.37 12.51
C THR A 13 28.31 -0.04 11.43
N LYS A 14 27.07 -0.37 11.83
CA LYS A 14 25.96 -0.65 10.90
C LYS A 14 25.25 0.64 10.38
N GLY A 15 25.73 1.83 10.76
CA GLY A 15 25.17 3.12 10.32
C GLY A 15 23.76 3.43 10.82
N MET A 16 23.31 2.73 11.87
CA MET A 16 21.92 2.82 12.38
C MET A 16 21.75 4.00 13.35
N THR A 17 20.57 4.64 13.33
CA THR A 17 20.13 5.55 14.39
C THR A 17 19.69 4.78 15.63
N GLN A 18 19.59 5.43 16.79
CA GLN A 18 19.03 4.80 18.01
C GLN A 18 17.58 4.38 17.81
N GLU A 19 16.82 5.14 17.03
CA GLU A 19 15.43 4.85 16.65
C GLU A 19 15.34 3.56 15.83
N GLN A 20 16.19 3.43 14.83
CA GLN A 20 16.25 2.26 13.96
C GLN A 20 16.63 0.98 14.74
N LEU A 21 17.61 1.08 15.62
CA LEU A 21 17.96 -0.05 16.47
C LEU A 21 16.80 -0.40 17.42
N ALA A 22 16.13 0.60 17.97
CA ALA A 22 14.98 0.40 18.85
C ALA A 22 13.85 -0.37 18.16
N MET A 23 13.53 -0.02 16.92
CA MET A 23 12.54 -0.74 16.10
C MET A 23 12.93 -2.20 15.88
N LEU A 24 14.17 -2.45 15.49
CA LEU A 24 14.64 -3.82 15.20
C LEU A 24 14.65 -4.71 16.44
N VAL A 25 14.96 -4.13 17.61
CA VAL A 25 14.97 -4.85 18.90
C VAL A 25 13.56 -4.95 19.51
N GLY A 26 12.62 -4.11 19.07
CA GLY A 26 11.27 -4.02 19.63
C GLY A 26 11.25 -3.35 21.00
N VAL A 27 11.94 -2.21 21.14
CA VAL A 27 12.00 -1.40 22.36
C VAL A 27 11.90 0.10 22.03
N SER A 28 11.82 0.96 23.03
CA SER A 28 11.83 2.41 22.81
C SER A 28 13.23 2.94 22.48
N ARG A 29 13.28 4.06 21.74
CA ARG A 29 14.52 4.82 21.56
C ARG A 29 15.18 5.18 22.90
N GLN A 30 14.38 5.53 23.93
CA GLN A 30 14.88 5.85 25.26
C GLN A 30 15.55 4.66 25.93
N ALA A 31 15.05 3.43 25.69
CA ALA A 31 15.70 2.22 26.21
C ALA A 31 17.09 2.05 25.58
N ILE A 32 17.21 2.18 24.25
CA ILE A 32 18.50 2.13 23.56
C ILE A 32 19.43 3.22 24.08
N ALA A 33 18.96 4.46 24.21
CA ALA A 33 19.75 5.57 24.73
C ALA A 33 20.25 5.28 26.14
N LYS A 34 19.44 4.71 27.04
CA LYS A 34 19.83 4.30 28.39
C LYS A 34 20.85 3.16 28.38
N TRP A 35 20.69 2.17 27.49
CA TRP A 35 21.66 1.08 27.33
C TRP A 35 23.02 1.57 26.86
N GLU A 36 23.05 2.45 25.84
CA GLU A 36 24.28 3.06 25.33
C GLU A 36 24.96 4.02 26.30
N ALA A 37 24.17 4.65 27.18
CA ALA A 37 24.69 5.49 28.28
C ALA A 37 25.14 4.70 29.51
N GLY A 38 24.90 3.38 29.52
CA GLY A 38 25.22 2.53 30.70
C GLY A 38 24.26 2.71 31.87
N GLY A 39 23.11 3.38 31.67
CA GLY A 39 22.14 3.62 32.73
C GLY A 39 21.26 2.42 33.08
N THR A 40 21.07 1.51 32.13
CA THR A 40 20.34 0.25 32.31
C THR A 40 20.94 -0.83 31.42
N TYR A 41 20.67 -2.09 31.76
CA TYR A 41 21.16 -3.26 31.03
C TYR A 41 20.01 -3.88 30.22
N PRO A 42 20.23 -4.32 28.97
CA PRO A 42 19.20 -5.02 28.19
C PRO A 42 18.85 -6.36 28.85
N GLU A 43 17.59 -6.76 28.79
CA GLU A 43 17.17 -8.10 29.21
C GLU A 43 17.75 -9.16 28.27
N THR A 44 17.88 -10.40 28.77
CA THR A 44 18.52 -11.50 28.03
C THR A 44 17.88 -11.74 26.65
N GLU A 45 16.56 -11.63 26.56
CA GLU A 45 15.83 -11.76 25.28
C GLU A 45 16.24 -10.67 24.28
N LYS A 46 16.42 -9.45 24.76
CA LYS A 46 16.85 -8.31 23.93
C LYS A 46 18.32 -8.41 23.51
N LEU A 47 19.17 -8.99 24.38
CA LEU A 47 20.57 -9.28 24.05
C LEU A 47 20.68 -10.35 22.94
N ILE A 48 19.86 -11.40 23.00
CA ILE A 48 19.79 -12.43 21.94
C ILE A 48 19.37 -11.78 20.64
N ARG A 49 18.38 -10.89 20.66
CA ARG A 49 17.92 -10.19 19.46
C ARG A 49 19.01 -9.24 18.91
N LEU A 50 19.74 -8.55 19.78
CA LEU A 50 20.90 -7.73 19.40
C LEU A 50 21.99 -8.57 18.74
N SER A 51 22.30 -9.77 19.27
CA SER A 51 23.31 -10.66 18.68
C SER A 51 22.93 -11.12 17.26
N GLN A 52 21.64 -11.36 17.01
CA GLN A 52 21.10 -11.70 15.69
C GLN A 52 21.18 -10.51 14.71
N ILE A 53 20.80 -9.30 15.17
CA ILE A 53 20.84 -8.07 14.36
C ILE A 53 22.28 -7.72 13.96
N PHE A 54 23.21 -7.86 14.91
CA PHE A 54 24.60 -7.50 14.68
C PHE A 54 25.47 -8.64 14.15
N GLU A 55 24.89 -9.85 14.00
CA GLU A 55 25.59 -11.05 13.50
C GLU A 55 26.86 -11.35 14.30
N CYS A 56 26.80 -11.19 15.62
CA CYS A 56 27.90 -11.44 16.54
C CYS A 56 27.44 -12.32 17.72
N SER A 57 28.38 -12.91 18.46
CA SER A 57 28.04 -13.72 19.62
C SER A 57 27.52 -12.87 20.78
N LEU A 58 26.72 -13.50 21.66
CA LEU A 58 26.24 -12.84 22.86
C LEU A 58 27.42 -12.42 23.77
N ASP A 59 28.45 -13.29 23.84
CA ASP A 59 29.68 -13.02 24.60
C ASP A 59 30.43 -11.81 24.06
N ASP A 60 30.47 -11.60 22.72
CA ASP A 60 31.08 -10.43 22.12
C ASP A 60 30.38 -9.13 22.58
N ILE A 61 29.04 -9.14 22.66
CA ILE A 61 28.28 -7.97 23.11
C ILE A 61 28.50 -7.70 24.61
N VAL A 62 28.53 -8.76 25.44
CA VAL A 62 28.52 -8.63 26.89
C VAL A 62 29.90 -8.43 27.46
N THR A 63 30.89 -9.22 27.01
CA THR A 63 32.23 -9.29 27.57
C THR A 63 33.35 -8.88 26.62
N GLY A 64 33.08 -8.92 25.30
CA GLY A 64 34.07 -8.60 24.27
C GLY A 64 34.49 -7.13 24.24
N ASP A 65 35.63 -6.84 23.66
CA ASP A 65 36.05 -5.50 23.28
C ASP A 65 35.91 -5.33 21.76
N LEU A 66 34.70 -4.96 21.32
CA LEU A 66 34.39 -4.76 19.93
C LEU A 66 34.88 -3.39 19.41
N THR A 67 35.19 -2.47 20.31
CA THR A 67 35.65 -1.12 19.95
C THR A 67 37.07 -1.10 19.40
N SER A 68 37.85 -2.18 19.63
CA SER A 68 39.20 -2.35 19.12
C SER A 68 39.27 -2.96 17.71
N ARG A 69 38.16 -3.47 17.17
CA ARG A 69 38.12 -3.94 15.78
C ARG A 69 38.15 -2.74 14.81
N PRO A 70 39.05 -2.73 13.81
CA PRO A 70 39.04 -1.66 12.80
C PRO A 70 37.67 -1.59 12.17
N ILE A 71 37.10 -0.40 12.10
CA ILE A 71 35.90 -0.14 11.29
C ILE A 71 36.36 -0.33 9.84
N GLU A 72 36.10 -1.53 9.29
CA GLU A 72 36.30 -1.74 7.85
C GLU A 72 35.41 -0.74 7.12
N ALA A 73 36.05 0.05 6.28
CA ALA A 73 35.57 1.28 5.71
C ALA A 73 34.23 1.09 4.98
N ALA A 74 33.40 2.07 5.20
CA ALA A 74 32.21 2.51 4.50
C ALA A 74 30.91 2.28 5.26
N ALA A 75 30.84 2.79 6.51
CA ALA A 75 29.54 3.29 6.92
C ALA A 75 29.28 4.58 6.12
N PRO A 76 28.18 4.70 5.37
CA PRO A 76 27.75 6.00 4.86
C PRO A 76 27.60 6.96 6.04
N ALA A 77 27.90 8.23 5.81
CA ALA A 77 27.87 9.26 6.85
C ALA A 77 26.61 9.16 7.72
N PRO A 78 26.69 9.41 9.04
CA PRO A 78 25.52 9.44 9.88
C PRO A 78 24.64 10.61 9.41
N GLY A 79 23.59 10.33 8.65
CA GLY A 79 22.83 11.44 8.08
C GLY A 79 21.60 11.14 7.29
N ALA A 80 21.52 10.11 6.53
CA ALA A 80 20.28 9.85 5.78
C ALA A 80 19.54 8.64 6.37
N PRO A 81 18.26 8.77 6.71
CA PRO A 81 17.46 7.61 7.05
C PRO A 81 17.46 6.64 5.87
N GLN A 82 17.68 5.36 6.13
CA GLN A 82 17.79 4.33 5.10
C GLN A 82 16.67 3.30 5.26
N ASP A 83 16.21 2.75 4.13
CA ASP A 83 15.27 1.62 4.13
C ASP A 83 15.95 0.35 4.63
N ILE A 84 15.78 0.02 5.90
CA ILE A 84 16.40 -1.14 6.54
C ILE A 84 15.59 -2.41 6.33
N CYS A 85 14.25 -2.27 6.23
CA CYS A 85 13.33 -3.40 6.12
C CYS A 85 12.97 -3.77 4.67
N GLY A 86 13.43 -3.02 3.68
CA GLY A 86 13.09 -3.23 2.27
C GLY A 86 11.68 -2.77 1.90
N TYR A 87 11.10 -1.87 2.68
CA TYR A 87 9.76 -1.30 2.47
C TYR A 87 9.59 -0.75 1.05
N ASP A 88 10.55 0.06 0.58
CA ASP A 88 10.49 0.69 -0.73
C ASP A 88 10.37 -0.34 -1.86
N GLN A 89 11.17 -1.40 -1.80
CA GLN A 89 11.14 -2.46 -2.81
C GLN A 89 9.84 -3.27 -2.77
N VAL A 90 9.33 -3.57 -1.56
CA VAL A 90 8.07 -4.31 -1.40
C VAL A 90 6.91 -3.50 -1.95
N MET A 91 6.83 -2.20 -1.66
CA MET A 91 5.76 -1.33 -2.14
C MET A 91 5.83 -1.07 -3.64
N ARG A 92 7.02 -0.91 -4.24
CA ARG A 92 7.21 -0.84 -5.70
C ARG A 92 6.72 -2.09 -6.41
N ASN A 93 7.10 -3.26 -5.89
CA ASN A 93 6.67 -4.54 -6.45
C ASN A 93 5.15 -4.73 -6.32
N PHE A 94 4.58 -4.29 -5.21
CA PHE A 94 3.13 -4.30 -5.01
C PHE A 94 2.43 -3.39 -6.01
N ALA A 95 2.88 -2.14 -6.17
CA ALA A 95 2.34 -1.17 -7.11
C ALA A 95 2.30 -1.73 -8.55
N LEU A 96 3.44 -2.28 -8.99
CA LEU A 96 3.55 -2.86 -10.34
C LEU A 96 2.60 -4.05 -10.52
N ARG A 97 2.59 -5.00 -9.58
CA ARG A 97 1.74 -6.20 -9.70
C ARG A 97 0.25 -5.86 -9.64
N LEU A 98 -0.14 -4.94 -8.75
CA LEU A 98 -1.53 -4.50 -8.65
C LEU A 98 -1.99 -3.83 -9.95
N ALA A 99 -1.21 -2.86 -10.47
CA ALA A 99 -1.51 -2.19 -11.72
C ALA A 99 -1.56 -3.16 -12.91
N CYS A 100 -0.58 -4.06 -13.02
CA CYS A 100 -0.55 -5.07 -14.08
C CYS A 100 -1.72 -6.05 -13.97
N GLY A 101 -2.08 -6.51 -12.77
CA GLY A 101 -3.20 -7.44 -12.59
C GLY A 101 -4.53 -6.83 -13.01
N VAL A 102 -4.80 -5.58 -12.63
CA VAL A 102 -6.02 -4.86 -13.07
C VAL A 102 -5.99 -4.61 -14.58
N ALA A 103 -4.85 -4.20 -15.12
CA ALA A 103 -4.71 -3.98 -16.56
C ALA A 103 -4.95 -5.26 -17.38
N ILE A 104 -4.43 -6.41 -16.93
CA ILE A 104 -4.66 -7.72 -17.59
C ILE A 104 -6.15 -7.99 -17.73
N ILE A 105 -6.94 -7.76 -16.69
CA ILE A 105 -8.40 -7.97 -16.72
C ILE A 105 -9.06 -7.06 -17.77
N LEU A 106 -8.76 -5.75 -17.73
CA LEU A 106 -9.36 -4.78 -18.66
C LEU A 106 -8.91 -4.97 -20.10
N LEU A 107 -7.61 -5.24 -20.31
CA LEU A 107 -7.05 -5.49 -21.62
C LEU A 107 -7.62 -6.79 -22.23
N ALA A 108 -7.84 -7.83 -21.43
CA ALA A 108 -8.44 -9.07 -21.91
C ALA A 108 -9.86 -8.84 -22.47
N ILE A 109 -10.67 -7.99 -21.81
CA ILE A 109 -12.00 -7.62 -22.30
C ILE A 109 -11.88 -6.88 -23.62
N GLY A 110 -11.01 -5.84 -23.68
CA GLY A 110 -10.81 -5.04 -24.89
C GLY A 110 -10.29 -5.87 -26.08
N ILE A 111 -9.28 -6.73 -25.83
CA ILE A 111 -8.72 -7.62 -26.85
C ILE A 111 -9.76 -8.65 -27.31
N GLY A 112 -10.55 -9.22 -26.36
CA GLY A 112 -11.63 -10.14 -26.69
C GLY A 112 -12.64 -9.53 -27.66
N LEU A 113 -13.08 -8.27 -27.41
CA LEU A 113 -13.97 -7.54 -28.31
C LEU A 113 -13.33 -7.20 -29.66
N LEU A 114 -12.05 -6.81 -29.67
CA LEU A 114 -11.32 -6.59 -30.91
C LEU A 114 -11.32 -7.86 -31.78
N LEU A 115 -10.98 -9.00 -31.21
CA LEU A 115 -10.95 -10.27 -31.92
C LEU A 115 -12.34 -10.72 -32.38
N GLU A 116 -13.37 -10.49 -31.56
CA GLU A 116 -14.77 -10.73 -31.95
C GLU A 116 -15.16 -9.91 -33.18
N GLY A 117 -14.79 -8.63 -33.24
CA GLY A 117 -15.05 -7.76 -34.40
C GLY A 117 -14.36 -8.24 -35.69
N PHE A 118 -13.28 -9.03 -35.59
CA PHE A 118 -12.60 -9.62 -36.76
C PHE A 118 -12.98 -11.08 -36.98
N ALA A 119 -13.67 -11.74 -36.04
CA ALA A 119 -14.12 -13.11 -36.21
C ALA A 119 -15.19 -13.20 -37.33
N GLY A 120 -15.07 -14.23 -38.13
CA GLY A 120 -16.08 -14.53 -39.15
C GLY A 120 -17.27 -15.26 -38.52
N PRO A 121 -18.34 -15.53 -39.35
CA PRO A 121 -19.58 -16.18 -38.88
C PRO A 121 -19.43 -17.63 -38.41
N ILE A 122 -18.21 -18.14 -38.32
CA ILE A 122 -17.91 -19.53 -37.93
C ILE A 122 -17.99 -19.73 -36.41
N VAL A 123 -17.79 -18.66 -35.62
CA VAL A 123 -17.83 -18.69 -34.17
C VAL A 123 -19.11 -17.99 -33.67
N ALA A 124 -19.81 -18.58 -32.72
CA ALA A 124 -20.97 -17.93 -32.10
C ALA A 124 -20.57 -16.61 -31.44
N GLU A 125 -21.40 -15.59 -31.68
CA GLU A 125 -21.15 -14.24 -31.13
C GLU A 125 -20.94 -14.26 -29.62
N GLY A 126 -19.93 -13.53 -29.14
CA GLY A 126 -19.60 -13.37 -27.73
C GLY A 126 -18.70 -14.48 -27.14
N VAL A 127 -18.46 -15.58 -27.81
CA VAL A 127 -17.68 -16.73 -27.27
C VAL A 127 -16.20 -16.36 -27.13
N ILE A 128 -15.63 -15.66 -28.10
CA ILE A 128 -14.23 -15.24 -28.06
C ILE A 128 -14.05 -14.22 -26.93
N CYS A 129 -14.90 -13.23 -26.86
CA CYS A 129 -14.89 -12.23 -25.79
C CYS A 129 -15.02 -12.89 -24.40
N LEU A 130 -15.97 -13.80 -24.23
CA LEU A 130 -16.15 -14.53 -22.96
C LEU A 130 -14.90 -15.33 -22.58
N ALA A 131 -14.27 -16.03 -23.52
CA ALA A 131 -13.07 -16.80 -23.26
C ALA A 131 -11.91 -15.89 -22.79
N PHE A 132 -11.72 -14.73 -23.43
CA PHE A 132 -10.72 -13.75 -23.04
C PHE A 132 -11.02 -13.12 -21.68
N VAL A 133 -12.29 -12.80 -21.38
CA VAL A 133 -12.71 -12.30 -20.06
C VAL A 133 -12.36 -13.30 -18.96
N LEU A 134 -12.75 -14.56 -19.13
CA LEU A 134 -12.48 -15.59 -18.13
C LEU A 134 -10.98 -15.82 -17.93
N ALA A 135 -10.21 -15.91 -19.04
CA ALA A 135 -8.75 -16.05 -18.97
C ALA A 135 -8.10 -14.81 -18.33
N GLY A 136 -8.53 -13.60 -18.69
CA GLY A 136 -8.03 -12.35 -18.14
C GLY A 136 -8.30 -12.19 -16.65
N VAL A 137 -9.51 -12.53 -16.21
CA VAL A 137 -9.87 -12.53 -14.78
C VAL A 137 -9.00 -13.53 -14.01
N ALA A 138 -8.87 -14.75 -14.50
CA ALA A 138 -8.03 -15.77 -13.86
C ALA A 138 -6.56 -15.33 -13.78
N ALA A 139 -5.99 -14.79 -14.86
CA ALA A 139 -4.62 -14.30 -14.90
C ALA A 139 -4.42 -13.06 -14.00
N GLY A 140 -5.33 -12.10 -14.04
CA GLY A 140 -5.26 -10.89 -13.22
C GLY A 140 -5.34 -11.22 -11.72
N VAL A 141 -6.28 -12.08 -11.32
CA VAL A 141 -6.41 -12.55 -9.93
C VAL A 141 -5.15 -13.30 -9.48
N ALA A 142 -4.58 -14.16 -10.35
CA ALA A 142 -3.35 -14.87 -10.05
C ALA A 142 -2.14 -13.94 -9.82
N VAL A 143 -2.15 -12.72 -10.36
CA VAL A 143 -1.11 -11.69 -10.11
C VAL A 143 -1.43 -10.87 -8.86
N ILE A 144 -2.69 -10.45 -8.67
CA ILE A 144 -3.09 -9.55 -7.58
C ILE A 144 -3.04 -10.26 -6.23
N VAL A 145 -3.64 -11.46 -6.12
CA VAL A 145 -3.79 -12.14 -4.82
C VAL A 145 -2.45 -12.42 -4.13
N PRO A 146 -1.42 -12.98 -4.81
CA PRO A 146 -0.12 -13.17 -4.18
C PRO A 146 0.57 -11.85 -3.80
N ALA A 147 0.33 -10.77 -4.57
CA ALA A 147 0.87 -9.45 -4.24
C ALA A 147 0.25 -8.89 -2.95
N CYS A 148 -1.07 -9.02 -2.79
CA CYS A 148 -1.79 -8.62 -1.57
C CYS A 148 -1.35 -9.45 -0.35
N ILE A 149 -1.21 -10.77 -0.50
CA ILE A 149 -0.76 -11.65 0.58
C ILE A 149 0.66 -11.28 1.04
N ARG A 150 1.57 -11.01 0.09
CA ARG A 150 2.95 -10.58 0.42
C ARG A 150 2.97 -9.23 1.12
N ARG A 151 2.17 -8.26 0.66
CA ARG A 151 2.05 -6.97 1.36
C ARG A 151 1.52 -7.16 2.77
N GLN A 152 0.50 -8.01 2.95
CA GLN A 152 -0.08 -8.28 4.26
C GLN A 152 0.91 -9.00 5.21
N ALA A 153 1.71 -9.94 4.69
CA ALA A 153 2.77 -10.60 5.47
C ALA A 153 3.82 -9.57 5.90
N PHE A 154 4.30 -8.73 4.97
CA PHE A 154 5.23 -7.65 5.27
C PHE A 154 4.70 -6.69 6.33
N ASN A 155 3.44 -6.28 6.23
CA ASN A 155 2.80 -5.38 7.21
C ASN A 155 2.75 -5.99 8.62
N ARG A 156 2.61 -7.32 8.74
CA ARG A 156 2.63 -8.02 10.03
C ARG A 156 4.04 -8.11 10.64
N GLU A 157 5.05 -8.27 9.78
CA GLU A 157 6.45 -8.36 10.20
C GLU A 157 7.03 -6.98 10.54
N HIS A 158 6.57 -5.93 9.84
CA HIS A 158 7.05 -4.56 9.95
C HIS A 158 5.89 -3.59 10.22
N PRO A 159 5.29 -3.62 11.43
CA PRO A 159 4.13 -2.80 11.77
C PRO A 159 4.47 -1.31 11.90
N PHE A 160 5.73 -0.97 11.89
CA PHE A 160 6.21 0.40 11.96
C PHE A 160 7.44 0.58 11.06
N VAL A 161 7.40 1.62 10.23
CA VAL A 161 8.50 2.00 9.34
C VAL A 161 8.87 3.45 9.61
N GLU A 162 10.17 3.74 9.74
CA GLU A 162 10.66 5.11 9.85
C GLU A 162 10.64 5.78 8.48
N ASP A 163 10.29 7.07 8.42
CA ASP A 163 10.31 7.83 7.17
C ASP A 163 11.77 8.11 6.75
N PHE A 164 12.17 7.50 5.66
CA PHE A 164 13.51 7.62 5.07
C PHE A 164 13.49 8.37 3.74
N TYR A 165 12.32 8.82 3.25
CA TYR A 165 12.22 9.49 1.97
C TYR A 165 12.73 10.93 2.02
N THR A 166 13.57 11.28 1.07
CA THR A 166 14.10 12.63 0.89
C THR A 166 13.09 13.55 0.20
N ALA A 167 13.34 14.86 0.26
CA ALA A 167 12.53 15.85 -0.47
C ALA A 167 12.59 15.61 -1.99
N ASP A 168 13.71 15.13 -2.51
CA ASP A 168 13.90 14.82 -3.94
C ASP A 168 13.09 13.58 -4.35
N ASP A 169 13.00 12.55 -3.49
CA ASP A 169 12.15 11.38 -3.71
C ASP A 169 10.68 11.81 -3.79
N ARG A 170 10.22 12.63 -2.86
CA ARG A 170 8.86 13.16 -2.83
C ARG A 170 8.54 13.98 -4.08
N ALA A 171 9.47 14.83 -4.51
CA ALA A 171 9.31 15.64 -5.73
C ALA A 171 9.27 14.77 -6.99
N SER A 172 10.10 13.73 -7.07
CA SER A 172 10.13 12.81 -8.22
C SER A 172 8.84 12.00 -8.36
N VAL A 173 8.30 11.52 -7.24
CA VAL A 173 7.04 10.78 -7.21
C VAL A 173 5.84 11.70 -7.47
N GLY A 174 5.88 12.95 -7.01
CA GLY A 174 4.87 13.96 -7.37
C GLY A 174 4.80 14.20 -8.89
N LYS A 175 5.96 14.27 -9.57
CA LYS A 175 6.02 14.34 -11.04
C LYS A 175 5.45 13.07 -11.68
N LEU A 176 5.79 11.89 -11.16
CA LEU A 176 5.25 10.62 -11.65
C LEU A 176 3.72 10.59 -11.55
N LEU A 177 3.16 11.07 -10.44
CA LEU A 177 1.70 11.18 -10.27
C LEU A 177 1.07 12.10 -11.32
N GLY A 178 1.66 13.27 -11.54
CA GLY A 178 1.19 14.22 -12.57
C GLY A 178 1.21 13.61 -13.97
N TRP A 179 2.31 12.96 -14.37
CA TRP A 179 2.42 12.28 -15.67
C TRP A 179 1.49 11.06 -15.76
N GLY A 180 1.33 10.31 -14.67
CA GLY A 180 0.41 9.17 -14.62
C GLY A 180 -1.04 9.58 -14.83
N ILE A 181 -1.50 10.63 -14.15
CA ILE A 181 -2.86 11.16 -14.29
C ILE A 181 -3.03 11.78 -15.69
N GLY A 182 -2.14 12.69 -16.10
CA GLY A 182 -2.25 13.36 -17.40
C GLY A 182 -2.19 12.38 -18.57
N GLY A 183 -1.24 11.43 -18.54
CA GLY A 183 -1.11 10.40 -19.57
C GLY A 183 -2.30 9.43 -19.62
N GLY A 184 -2.82 9.03 -18.46
CA GLY A 184 -3.99 8.17 -18.37
C GLY A 184 -5.26 8.84 -18.93
N VAL A 185 -5.50 10.10 -18.57
CA VAL A 185 -6.62 10.88 -19.13
C VAL A 185 -6.47 11.04 -20.65
N ALA A 186 -5.28 11.41 -21.12
CA ALA A 186 -5.02 11.57 -22.56
C ALA A 186 -5.27 10.25 -23.32
N LEU A 187 -4.84 9.11 -22.78
CA LEU A 187 -5.09 7.79 -23.36
C LEU A 187 -6.59 7.47 -23.46
N ILE A 188 -7.35 7.73 -22.40
CA ILE A 188 -8.80 7.47 -22.41
C ILE A 188 -9.50 8.37 -23.42
N LEU A 189 -9.16 9.67 -23.47
CA LEU A 189 -9.74 10.60 -24.46
C LEU A 189 -9.39 10.21 -25.90
N ALA A 190 -8.14 9.77 -26.15
CA ALA A 190 -7.75 9.23 -27.44
C ALA A 190 -8.54 7.96 -27.78
N GLY A 191 -8.79 7.09 -26.78
CA GLY A 191 -9.62 5.91 -26.94
C GLY A 191 -11.06 6.23 -27.35
N VAL A 192 -11.65 7.28 -26.77
CA VAL A 192 -13.01 7.74 -27.14
C VAL A 192 -13.04 8.20 -28.60
N LEU A 193 -12.07 9.02 -29.04
CA LEU A 193 -11.97 9.46 -30.42
C LEU A 193 -11.79 8.29 -31.40
N LEU A 194 -10.92 7.32 -31.02
CA LEU A 194 -10.70 6.13 -31.85
C LEU A 194 -11.93 5.22 -31.91
N CYS A 195 -12.69 5.15 -30.81
CA CYS A 195 -13.94 4.41 -30.77
C CYS A 195 -14.91 4.91 -31.86
N GLU A 196 -15.20 6.21 -31.90
CA GLU A 196 -16.09 6.83 -32.88
C GLU A 196 -15.61 6.62 -34.33
N LEU A 197 -14.29 6.72 -34.55
CA LEU A 197 -13.71 6.55 -35.88
C LEU A 197 -13.77 5.09 -36.36
N LEU A 198 -13.56 4.12 -35.48
CA LEU A 198 -13.44 2.71 -35.85
C LEU A 198 -14.80 1.98 -35.85
N GLU A 199 -15.76 2.43 -35.05
CA GLU A 199 -17.11 1.81 -34.99
C GLU A 199 -17.89 2.00 -36.29
N SER A 200 -17.64 3.11 -37.00
CA SER A 200 -18.17 3.34 -38.32
C SER A 200 -17.64 2.34 -39.36
N TRP A 201 -16.54 1.66 -39.10
CA TRP A 201 -15.89 0.72 -40.01
C TRP A 201 -16.25 -0.75 -39.68
N LYS A 202 -16.29 -1.11 -38.38
CA LYS A 202 -16.60 -2.50 -37.95
C LYS A 202 -17.16 -2.52 -36.54
N ASN A 203 -18.25 -3.26 -36.33
CA ASN A 203 -18.85 -3.49 -35.02
C ASN A 203 -17.82 -4.03 -34.01
N PHE A 204 -17.87 -3.58 -32.77
CA PHE A 204 -17.02 -3.96 -31.64
C PHE A 204 -15.55 -3.55 -31.74
N VAL A 205 -15.01 -3.14 -32.88
CA VAL A 205 -13.60 -2.74 -33.02
C VAL A 205 -13.35 -1.40 -32.30
N GLY A 206 -14.26 -0.45 -32.47
CA GLY A 206 -14.20 0.84 -31.75
C GLY A 206 -14.25 0.63 -30.24
N THR A 207 -15.26 -0.09 -29.74
CA THR A 207 -15.45 -0.39 -28.32
C THR A 207 -14.29 -1.18 -27.74
N GLY A 208 -13.76 -2.18 -28.45
CA GLY A 208 -12.59 -2.93 -28.03
C GLY A 208 -11.34 -2.06 -27.89
N THR A 209 -11.11 -1.13 -28.85
CA THR A 209 -10.00 -0.16 -28.82
C THR A 209 -10.14 0.78 -27.62
N LEU A 210 -11.34 1.30 -27.36
CA LEU A 210 -11.62 2.13 -26.19
C LEU A 210 -11.26 1.41 -24.90
N LEU A 211 -11.67 0.15 -24.72
CA LEU A 211 -11.38 -0.63 -23.51
C LEU A 211 -9.89 -0.92 -23.35
N VAL A 212 -9.16 -1.12 -24.44
CA VAL A 212 -7.69 -1.22 -24.39
C VAL A 212 -7.07 0.09 -23.88
N CYS A 213 -7.50 1.23 -24.41
CA CYS A 213 -7.04 2.55 -23.97
C CYS A 213 -7.39 2.80 -22.49
N ILE A 214 -8.61 2.44 -22.06
CA ILE A 214 -9.02 2.51 -20.66
C ILE A 214 -8.13 1.62 -19.80
N GLY A 215 -7.85 0.37 -20.20
CA GLY A 215 -7.00 -0.55 -19.46
C GLY A 215 -5.58 -0.01 -19.24
N LEU A 216 -4.99 0.60 -20.24
CA LEU A 216 -3.68 1.24 -20.16
C LEU A 216 -3.74 2.54 -19.32
N GLY A 217 -4.78 3.34 -19.45
CA GLY A 217 -4.99 4.55 -18.64
C GLY A 217 -5.16 4.21 -17.16
N VAL A 218 -5.95 3.19 -16.85
CA VAL A 218 -6.14 2.70 -15.47
C VAL A 218 -4.85 2.13 -14.90
N TRP A 219 -4.04 1.44 -15.71
CA TRP A 219 -2.71 1.00 -15.29
C TRP A 219 -1.84 2.16 -14.82
N LEU A 220 -1.79 3.25 -15.61
CA LEU A 220 -1.05 4.46 -15.25
C LEU A 220 -1.57 5.09 -13.96
N PHE A 221 -2.89 5.18 -13.77
CA PHE A 221 -3.49 5.74 -12.56
C PHE A 221 -3.15 4.92 -11.32
N ILE A 222 -3.35 3.59 -11.38
CA ILE A 222 -3.10 2.72 -10.22
C ILE A 222 -1.60 2.74 -9.87
N TYR A 223 -0.73 2.59 -10.87
CA TYR A 223 0.71 2.59 -10.62
C TYR A 223 1.17 3.91 -10.01
N ALA A 224 0.77 5.05 -10.57
CA ALA A 224 1.16 6.36 -10.09
C ALA A 224 0.58 6.65 -8.68
N ALA A 225 -0.69 6.28 -8.43
CA ALA A 225 -1.33 6.47 -7.13
C ALA A 225 -0.67 5.64 -6.02
N VAL A 226 -0.42 4.35 -6.27
CA VAL A 226 0.23 3.48 -5.28
C VAL A 226 1.69 3.90 -5.04
N MET A 227 2.41 4.31 -6.11
CA MET A 227 3.76 4.86 -5.99
C MET A 227 3.77 6.19 -5.21
N HIS A 228 2.73 7.00 -5.31
CA HIS A 228 2.57 8.20 -4.50
C HIS A 228 2.26 7.87 -3.04
N GLY A 229 1.33 6.95 -2.77
CA GLY A 229 1.01 6.50 -1.41
C GLY A 229 2.20 5.87 -0.68
N ARG A 230 3.12 5.23 -1.41
CA ARG A 230 4.34 4.63 -0.86
C ARG A 230 5.18 5.61 -0.03
N ILE A 231 5.29 6.87 -0.44
CA ILE A 231 6.10 7.89 0.25
C ILE A 231 5.43 8.41 1.52
N ASN A 232 4.16 8.14 1.73
CA ASN A 232 3.44 8.53 2.92
C ASN A 232 3.56 7.44 4.00
N VAL A 233 4.75 7.35 4.60
CA VAL A 233 5.04 6.35 5.63
C VAL A 233 4.20 6.58 6.90
N GLU A 234 3.83 7.82 7.19
CA GLU A 234 2.95 8.14 8.31
C GLU A 234 1.57 7.49 8.14
N GLU A 235 0.98 7.58 6.95
CA GLU A 235 -0.28 6.93 6.62
C GLU A 235 -0.18 5.41 6.71
N TYR A 236 0.93 4.82 6.21
CA TYR A 236 1.21 3.40 6.36
C TYR A 236 1.20 2.97 7.83
N ASN A 237 1.89 3.70 8.70
CA ASN A 237 1.94 3.40 10.14
C ASN A 237 0.55 3.53 10.79
N LEU A 238 -0.29 4.48 10.34
CA LEU A 238 -1.66 4.64 10.82
C LEU A 238 -2.61 3.55 10.29
N GLU A 239 -2.47 3.13 9.01
CA GLU A 239 -3.27 2.03 8.45
C GLU A 239 -3.05 0.72 9.23
N ILE A 240 -1.81 0.45 9.65
CA ILE A 240 -1.51 -0.76 10.42
C ILE A 240 -2.18 -0.73 11.80
N ALA A 241 -2.37 0.45 12.39
CA ALA A 241 -3.08 0.61 13.64
C ALA A 241 -4.51 0.03 13.58
N GLU A 242 -5.14 -0.01 12.40
CA GLU A 242 -6.46 -0.63 12.22
C GLU A 242 -6.43 -2.13 12.52
N SER A 243 -5.36 -2.82 12.15
CA SER A 243 -5.18 -4.26 12.37
C SER A 243 -4.72 -4.61 13.78
N MET A 244 -4.15 -3.65 14.53
CA MET A 244 -3.67 -3.84 15.90
C MET A 244 -4.83 -3.87 16.90
N SER A 245 -4.68 -4.62 18.01
CA SER A 245 -5.62 -4.52 19.12
C SER A 245 -5.46 -3.17 19.86
N TYR A 246 -6.51 -2.72 20.56
CA TYR A 246 -6.39 -1.51 21.38
C TYR A 246 -5.31 -1.66 22.47
N GLN A 247 -5.13 -2.88 23.01
CA GLN A 247 -4.08 -3.17 23.99
C GLN A 247 -2.67 -2.98 23.38
N ALA A 248 -2.46 -3.46 22.14
CA ALA A 248 -1.19 -3.26 21.46
C ALA A 248 -0.91 -1.79 21.13
N ILE A 249 -1.94 -1.00 20.82
CA ILE A 249 -1.80 0.45 20.63
C ILE A 249 -1.43 1.14 21.96
N ASP A 250 -1.96 0.66 23.09
CA ASP A 250 -1.67 1.21 24.40
C ASP A 250 -0.22 1.00 24.85
N GLU A 251 0.42 -0.04 24.31
CA GLU A 251 1.85 -0.33 24.54
C GLU A 251 2.79 0.56 23.70
N VAL A 252 2.26 1.31 22.72
CA VAL A 252 3.06 2.28 21.96
C VAL A 252 3.55 3.39 22.89
N ILE A 253 4.86 3.59 22.95
CA ILE A 253 5.52 4.43 23.94
C ILE A 253 5.32 5.92 23.66
N ASP A 254 5.30 6.32 22.39
CA ASP A 254 5.06 7.71 22.00
C ASP A 254 3.58 8.07 22.27
N PRO A 255 3.30 8.98 23.21
CA PRO A 255 1.93 9.34 23.56
C PRO A 255 1.20 10.04 22.42
N VAL A 256 1.92 10.78 21.57
CA VAL A 256 1.32 11.48 20.42
C VAL A 256 0.91 10.48 19.35
N LEU A 257 1.81 9.59 18.99
CA LEU A 257 1.54 8.54 18.00
C LEU A 257 0.42 7.60 18.48
N ARG A 258 0.44 7.21 19.76
CA ARG A 258 -0.61 6.39 20.39
C ARG A 258 -2.00 7.02 20.24
N GLU A 259 -2.11 8.31 20.53
CA GLU A 259 -3.38 9.03 20.41
C GLU A 259 -3.83 9.13 18.95
N GLN A 260 -2.94 9.45 18.04
CA GLN A 260 -3.22 9.46 16.60
C GLN A 260 -3.71 8.08 16.10
N MET A 261 -3.05 6.99 16.49
CA MET A 261 -3.46 5.62 16.15
C MET A 261 -4.84 5.26 16.70
N ARG A 262 -5.14 5.64 17.94
CA ARG A 262 -6.47 5.43 18.54
C ARG A 262 -7.57 6.21 17.82
N LEU A 263 -7.33 7.49 17.56
CA LEU A 263 -8.28 8.36 16.85
C LEU A 263 -8.52 7.85 15.43
N HIS A 264 -7.45 7.50 14.71
CA HIS A 264 -7.54 6.93 13.37
C HIS A 264 -8.37 5.65 13.35
N LYS A 265 -8.06 4.69 14.24
CA LYS A 265 -8.81 3.43 14.35
C LYS A 265 -10.28 3.65 14.69
N ARG A 266 -10.58 4.53 15.63
CA ARG A 266 -11.97 4.88 16.02
C ARG A 266 -12.73 5.52 14.87
N ARG A 267 -12.09 6.47 14.18
CA ARG A 267 -12.65 7.17 13.01
C ARG A 267 -13.02 6.19 11.91
N ASN A 268 -12.10 5.31 11.55
CA ASN A 268 -12.30 4.36 10.46
C ASN A 268 -13.33 3.28 10.82
N ALA A 269 -13.36 2.80 12.06
CA ALA A 269 -14.38 1.88 12.54
C ALA A 269 -15.80 2.49 12.47
N LEU A 270 -15.95 3.75 12.90
CA LEU A 270 -17.24 4.46 12.85
C LEU A 270 -17.65 4.76 11.39
N SER A 271 -16.75 5.31 10.59
CA SER A 271 -16.99 5.60 9.18
C SER A 271 -17.36 4.32 8.40
N GLY A 272 -16.58 3.25 8.56
CA GLY A 272 -16.83 1.97 7.92
C GLY A 272 -18.18 1.36 8.30
N THR A 273 -18.54 1.40 9.59
CA THR A 273 -19.83 0.89 10.06
C THR A 273 -21.01 1.69 9.49
N LEU A 274 -20.94 3.01 9.52
CA LEU A 274 -21.96 3.89 8.99
C LEU A 274 -22.10 3.78 7.46
N CYS A 275 -20.98 3.72 6.74
CA CYS A 275 -20.99 3.49 5.29
C CYS A 275 -21.60 2.12 4.93
N SER A 276 -21.29 1.07 5.69
CA SER A 276 -21.89 -0.25 5.51
C SER A 276 -23.42 -0.21 5.67
N ILE A 277 -23.91 0.51 6.67
CA ILE A 277 -25.36 0.72 6.87
C ILE A 277 -25.97 1.47 5.67
N CYS A 278 -25.33 2.54 5.18
CA CYS A 278 -25.81 3.30 4.02
C CYS A 278 -25.92 2.41 2.77
N ILE A 279 -24.91 1.59 2.49
CA ILE A 279 -24.89 0.68 1.33
C ILE A 279 -25.95 -0.42 1.48
N LEU A 280 -26.13 -0.98 2.67
CA LEU A 280 -27.16 -1.98 2.92
C LEU A 280 -28.57 -1.40 2.70
N VAL A 281 -28.83 -0.20 3.22
CA VAL A 281 -30.12 0.50 2.98
C VAL A 281 -30.32 0.78 1.48
N ALA A 282 -29.29 1.31 0.81
CA ALA A 282 -29.34 1.56 -0.63
C ALA A 282 -29.61 0.27 -1.43
N THR A 283 -29.03 -0.84 -1.01
CA THR A 283 -29.21 -2.15 -1.65
C THR A 283 -30.65 -2.65 -1.44
N ILE A 284 -31.20 -2.55 -0.23
CA ILE A 284 -32.60 -2.93 0.07
C ILE A 284 -33.56 -2.09 -0.80
N VAL A 285 -33.37 -0.77 -0.85
CA VAL A 285 -34.19 0.13 -1.68
C VAL A 285 -34.06 -0.23 -3.16
N GLY A 286 -32.82 -0.47 -3.64
CA GLY A 286 -32.57 -0.86 -5.03
C GLY A 286 -33.24 -2.16 -5.42
N LEU A 287 -33.22 -3.16 -4.54
CA LEU A 287 -33.91 -4.42 -4.76
C LEU A 287 -35.45 -4.24 -4.77
N ILE A 288 -36.01 -3.45 -3.87
CA ILE A 288 -37.47 -3.15 -3.87
C ILE A 288 -37.85 -2.47 -5.17
N LEU A 289 -37.10 -1.48 -5.64
CA LEU A 289 -37.37 -0.80 -6.90
C LEU A 289 -37.21 -1.73 -8.11
N LEU A 290 -36.20 -2.60 -8.12
CA LEU A 290 -35.99 -3.59 -9.17
C LEU A 290 -37.17 -4.57 -9.27
N PHE A 291 -37.65 -5.10 -8.14
CA PHE A 291 -38.82 -6.00 -8.12
C PHE A 291 -40.16 -5.29 -8.40
N SER A 292 -40.15 -3.94 -8.34
CA SER A 292 -41.30 -3.10 -8.69
C SER A 292 -41.29 -2.63 -10.15
N ASP A 293 -40.41 -3.21 -10.97
CA ASP A 293 -40.22 -2.87 -12.40
C ASP A 293 -39.88 -1.39 -12.65
N ASN A 294 -39.17 -0.75 -11.70
CA ASN A 294 -38.80 0.65 -11.82
C ASN A 294 -37.45 0.80 -12.53
N GLU A 295 -37.42 1.54 -13.65
CA GLU A 295 -36.22 1.75 -14.45
C GLU A 295 -35.08 2.48 -13.72
N TYR A 296 -35.38 3.19 -12.62
CA TYR A 296 -34.41 3.98 -11.86
C TYR A 296 -33.84 3.25 -10.63
N PHE A 297 -33.98 1.92 -10.54
CA PHE A 297 -33.49 1.13 -9.41
C PHE A 297 -31.99 1.34 -9.11
N TRP A 298 -31.20 1.57 -10.12
CA TRP A 298 -29.75 1.79 -10.02
C TRP A 298 -29.36 3.09 -9.30
N LEU A 299 -30.24 4.13 -9.28
CA LEU A 299 -30.00 5.39 -8.59
C LEU A 299 -29.84 5.20 -7.08
N SER A 300 -30.43 4.15 -6.50
CA SER A 300 -30.31 3.85 -5.07
C SER A 300 -28.83 3.65 -4.65
N TRP A 301 -28.04 2.96 -5.47
CA TRP A 301 -26.62 2.77 -5.19
C TRP A 301 -25.78 4.03 -5.42
N ALA A 302 -26.12 4.84 -6.41
CA ALA A 302 -25.47 6.13 -6.63
C ALA A 302 -25.70 7.07 -5.43
N ILE A 303 -26.93 7.14 -4.94
CA ILE A 303 -27.28 7.91 -3.72
C ILE A 303 -26.58 7.32 -2.48
N GLY A 304 -26.54 5.98 -2.34
CA GLY A 304 -25.83 5.30 -1.28
C GLY A 304 -24.33 5.65 -1.25
N GLY A 305 -23.68 5.69 -2.41
CA GLY A 305 -22.29 6.09 -2.55
C GLY A 305 -22.04 7.55 -2.13
N ILE A 306 -22.90 8.48 -2.57
CA ILE A 306 -22.84 9.89 -2.15
C ILE A 306 -23.02 10.02 -0.64
N SER A 307 -24.00 9.27 -0.07
CA SER A 307 -24.25 9.27 1.37
C SER A 307 -23.05 8.78 2.18
N CYS A 308 -22.32 7.76 1.68
CA CYS A 308 -21.06 7.32 2.29
C CYS A 308 -20.00 8.44 2.32
N GLY A 309 -19.85 9.22 1.24
CA GLY A 309 -18.95 10.36 1.20
C GLY A 309 -19.30 11.43 2.24
N ILE A 310 -20.60 11.73 2.38
CA ILE A 310 -21.07 12.69 3.40
C ILE A 310 -20.80 12.17 4.82
N VAL A 311 -21.09 10.89 5.07
CA VAL A 311 -20.81 10.25 6.37
C VAL A 311 -19.33 10.30 6.71
N ALA A 312 -18.45 9.97 5.77
CA ALA A 312 -17.01 10.03 5.99
C ALA A 312 -16.56 11.45 6.37
N ALA A 313 -17.03 12.46 5.66
CA ALA A 313 -16.72 13.86 5.95
C ALA A 313 -17.25 14.32 7.33
N VAL A 314 -18.48 13.92 7.72
CA VAL A 314 -19.06 14.24 9.02
C VAL A 314 -18.29 13.59 10.16
N VAL A 315 -17.93 12.31 10.02
CA VAL A 315 -17.14 11.56 11.02
C VAL A 315 -15.75 12.21 11.18
N GLU A 316 -15.14 12.66 10.08
CA GLU A 316 -13.86 13.34 10.13
C GLU A 316 -13.92 14.66 10.88
N LEU A 317 -14.98 15.45 10.68
CA LEU A 317 -15.20 16.71 11.39
C LEU A 317 -15.51 16.48 12.88
N ALA A 318 -16.35 15.48 13.20
CA ALA A 318 -16.78 15.21 14.57
C ALA A 318 -15.66 14.64 15.47
N ILE A 319 -14.61 14.05 14.89
CA ILE A 319 -13.49 13.46 15.65
C ILE A 319 -12.27 14.41 15.69
N ARG A 320 -12.31 15.52 14.96
CA ARG A 320 -11.28 16.56 15.06
C ARG A 320 -11.41 17.45 16.31
N GLU A 321 -12.59 17.47 16.94
CA GLU A 321 -12.85 18.13 18.24
C GLU A 321 -12.62 17.14 19.40
#